data_0688df2e62f7d53a70bd44ebe72e6fca
#
_entry.id   0688df2e62f7d53a70bd44ebe72e6fca
#
_cell.length_a   1.000
_cell.length_b   1.000
_cell.length_c   1.000
_cell.angle_alpha   90.00
_cell.angle_beta   90.00
_cell.angle_gamma   90.00
#
_symmetry.space_group_name_H-M   'P 1'
#
loop_
_entity.id
_entity.type
_entity.pdbx_description
1 polymer ?
#
loop_
_entity_poly.entity_id
_entity_poly.type
_entity_poly.pdbx_seq_one_letter_code
_entity_poly.pdbx_strand_id
1 'polypeptide(L)'
;TRAEVFDVANAVLDGTDAVMLSAETAVGRYPVETVRAMARVIVGAEQHPTLERAQHQSTPLFGEIDQAVALSAMYAANQLSGIKAVICLTETGKTPRWMSRMQSSLPIFALAEQVGTSAITALYKGVIPVYFAASTMKPSMINHLAVESVRKIAHLEPGDLVIMTKGDFVNVHGGTNTLKIIRIGDMIQ
;
A
#
# COMPACT_ATOMS: atom_id res chain seq x y z
N THR A 1 5.72 21.16 -21.02
CA THR A 1 6.66 20.78 -22.10
C THR A 1 6.86 19.26 -22.13
N ARG A 2 7.48 18.71 -23.19
CA ARG A 2 7.81 17.27 -23.25
C ARG A 2 8.81 16.87 -22.16
N ALA A 3 9.76 17.73 -21.82
CA ALA A 3 10.74 17.47 -20.77
C ALA A 3 10.05 17.24 -19.42
N GLU A 4 9.17 18.14 -19.01
CA GLU A 4 8.40 18.02 -17.74
C GLU A 4 7.55 16.76 -17.68
N VAL A 5 6.94 16.36 -18.82
CA VAL A 5 6.17 15.09 -18.90
C VAL A 5 7.08 13.90 -18.67
N PHE A 6 8.29 13.88 -19.25
CA PHE A 6 9.25 12.82 -19.04
C PHE A 6 9.79 12.79 -17.62
N ASP A 7 10.01 13.96 -17.00
CA ASP A 7 10.47 14.04 -15.60
C ASP A 7 9.44 13.41 -14.65
N VAL A 8 8.15 13.71 -14.83
CA VAL A 8 7.08 13.10 -14.03
C VAL A 8 7.00 11.60 -14.30
N ALA A 9 7.04 11.16 -15.56
CA ALA A 9 6.98 9.74 -15.90
C ALA A 9 8.15 8.96 -15.30
N ASN A 10 9.37 9.49 -15.41
CA ASN A 10 10.57 8.86 -14.84
C ASN A 10 10.50 8.78 -13.32
N ALA A 11 10.05 9.84 -12.64
CA ALA A 11 9.88 9.82 -11.19
C ALA A 11 8.95 8.69 -10.75
N VAL A 12 7.84 8.47 -11.47
CA VAL A 12 6.90 7.36 -11.20
C VAL A 12 7.55 6.00 -11.45
N LEU A 13 8.28 5.85 -12.57
CA LEU A 13 8.98 4.61 -12.91
C LEU A 13 10.11 4.30 -11.91
N ASP A 14 10.77 5.32 -11.37
CA ASP A 14 11.79 5.20 -10.32
C ASP A 14 11.20 4.88 -8.93
N GLY A 15 9.85 4.86 -8.80
CA GLY A 15 9.16 4.43 -7.60
C GLY A 15 8.95 5.52 -6.55
N THR A 16 8.89 6.80 -6.97
CA THR A 16 8.54 7.89 -6.03
C THR A 16 7.15 7.69 -5.40
N ASP A 17 6.97 8.15 -4.18
CA ASP A 17 5.67 8.13 -3.50
C ASP A 17 4.75 9.26 -3.95
N ALA A 18 5.34 10.42 -4.25
CA ALA A 18 4.59 11.59 -4.65
C ALA A 18 5.46 12.49 -5.55
N VAL A 19 4.80 13.27 -6.37
CA VAL A 19 5.40 14.35 -7.17
C VAL A 19 4.83 15.68 -6.72
N MET A 20 5.62 16.75 -6.80
CA MET A 20 5.23 18.06 -6.33
C MET A 20 5.22 19.07 -7.47
N LEU A 21 4.19 19.90 -7.52
CA LEU A 21 4.12 21.12 -8.31
C LEU A 21 4.45 22.32 -7.39
N SER A 22 5.06 23.33 -7.94
CA SER A 22 5.45 24.55 -7.23
C SER A 22 4.83 25.79 -7.89
N ALA A 23 5.63 26.54 -8.67
CA ALA A 23 5.18 27.75 -9.34
C ALA A 23 4.02 27.51 -10.32
N GLU A 24 3.96 26.34 -10.93
CA GLU A 24 2.95 25.95 -11.91
C GLU A 24 1.52 26.04 -11.36
N THR A 25 1.37 25.78 -10.06
CA THR A 25 0.07 25.87 -9.37
C THR A 25 -0.06 27.07 -8.44
N ALA A 26 1.07 27.62 -7.94
CA ALA A 26 1.04 28.78 -7.04
C ALA A 26 0.80 30.10 -7.76
N VAL A 27 1.42 30.31 -8.92
CA VAL A 27 1.35 31.55 -9.73
C VAL A 27 1.12 31.30 -11.21
N GLY A 28 1.06 30.05 -11.63
CA GLY A 28 0.84 29.66 -13.03
C GLY A 28 -0.55 30.05 -13.55
N ARG A 29 -0.65 30.20 -14.87
CA ARG A 29 -1.92 30.57 -15.53
C ARG A 29 -2.93 29.42 -15.62
N TYR A 30 -2.48 28.17 -15.50
CA TYR A 30 -3.26 26.96 -15.76
C TYR A 30 -3.13 25.92 -14.66
N PRO A 31 -3.39 26.25 -13.37
CA PRO A 31 -3.12 25.35 -12.26
C PRO A 31 -3.93 24.03 -12.33
N VAL A 32 -5.19 24.11 -12.72
CA VAL A 32 -6.07 22.94 -12.81
C VAL A 32 -5.65 22.01 -13.95
N GLU A 33 -5.32 22.58 -15.12
CA GLU A 33 -4.85 21.83 -16.29
C GLU A 33 -3.50 21.17 -16.02
N THR A 34 -2.63 21.82 -15.27
CA THR A 34 -1.33 21.27 -14.85
C THR A 34 -1.50 20.03 -13.99
N VAL A 35 -2.36 20.10 -12.96
CA VAL A 35 -2.66 18.94 -12.10
C VAL A 35 -3.29 17.79 -12.89
N ARG A 36 -4.24 18.11 -13.80
CA ARG A 36 -4.86 17.10 -14.66
C ARG A 36 -3.85 16.45 -15.61
N ALA A 37 -2.94 17.24 -16.18
CA ALA A 37 -1.88 16.73 -17.06
C ALA A 37 -0.94 15.80 -16.29
N MET A 38 -0.48 16.23 -15.12
CA MET A 38 0.36 15.42 -14.24
C MET A 38 -0.33 14.10 -13.87
N ALA A 39 -1.58 14.13 -13.44
CA ALA A 39 -2.35 12.93 -13.10
C ALA A 39 -2.43 11.94 -14.28
N ARG A 40 -2.66 12.40 -15.50
CA ARG A 40 -2.67 11.55 -16.71
C ARG A 40 -1.31 10.91 -16.98
N VAL A 41 -0.22 11.66 -16.79
CA VAL A 41 1.14 11.15 -16.98
C VAL A 41 1.45 10.08 -15.95
N ILE A 42 1.09 10.30 -14.67
CA ILE A 42 1.28 9.35 -13.57
C ILE A 42 0.55 8.04 -13.88
N VAL A 43 -0.75 8.11 -14.19
CA VAL A 43 -1.56 6.92 -14.48
C VAL A 43 -0.99 6.16 -15.70
N GLY A 44 -0.56 6.87 -16.74
CA GLY A 44 0.07 6.25 -17.91
C GLY A 44 1.41 5.56 -17.58
N ALA A 45 2.23 6.17 -16.72
CA ALA A 45 3.50 5.60 -16.30
C ALA A 45 3.30 4.37 -15.40
N GLU A 46 2.29 4.39 -14.51
CA GLU A 46 1.95 3.26 -13.63
C GLU A 46 1.48 2.02 -14.40
N GLN A 47 0.92 2.19 -15.59
CA GLN A 47 0.50 1.09 -16.47
C GLN A 47 1.64 0.53 -17.33
N HIS A 48 2.86 1.07 -17.21
CA HIS A 48 3.97 0.64 -18.09
C HIS A 48 4.51 -0.73 -17.68
N PRO A 49 4.68 -1.69 -18.61
CA PRO A 49 5.13 -3.07 -18.31
C PRO A 49 6.51 -3.19 -17.64
N THR A 50 7.34 -2.14 -17.70
CA THR A 50 8.65 -2.13 -17.04
C THR A 50 8.52 -2.23 -15.52
N LEU A 51 7.42 -1.74 -14.95
CA LEU A 51 7.15 -1.84 -13.51
C LEU A 51 6.93 -3.30 -13.07
N GLU A 52 6.40 -4.15 -13.94
CA GLU A 52 6.21 -5.58 -13.65
C GLU A 52 7.54 -6.36 -13.64
N ARG A 53 8.56 -5.89 -14.38
CA ARG A 53 9.85 -6.58 -14.55
C ARG A 53 10.92 -6.18 -13.53
N ALA A 54 10.78 -5.05 -12.86
CA ALA A 54 11.77 -4.55 -11.88
C ALA A 54 11.85 -5.38 -10.57
N GLN A 55 11.07 -6.45 -10.45
CA GLN A 55 10.98 -7.31 -9.26
C GLN A 55 12.24 -8.12 -8.95
N HIS A 56 13.30 -8.06 -9.79
CA HIS A 56 14.51 -8.89 -9.65
C HIS A 56 15.74 -8.13 -9.20
N GLN A 57 15.59 -6.92 -8.68
CA GLN A 57 16.73 -6.25 -8.04
C GLN A 57 17.07 -7.01 -6.75
N SER A 58 18.37 -7.25 -6.55
CA SER A 58 18.91 -7.92 -5.36
C SER A 58 18.29 -7.33 -4.09
N THR A 59 17.43 -8.10 -3.45
CA THR A 59 16.80 -7.70 -2.20
C THR A 59 17.91 -7.63 -1.14
N PRO A 60 18.15 -6.49 -0.49
CA PRO A 60 19.13 -6.42 0.59
C PRO A 60 18.76 -7.38 1.71
N LEU A 61 19.74 -7.82 2.48
CA LEU A 61 19.49 -8.62 3.67
C LEU A 61 18.53 -7.85 4.60
N PHE A 62 17.52 -8.54 5.10
CA PHE A 62 16.56 -7.94 6.01
C PHE A 62 17.22 -7.66 7.37
N GLY A 63 17.07 -6.45 7.87
CA GLY A 63 17.58 -6.05 9.18
C GLY A 63 16.61 -6.34 10.31
N GLU A 64 15.31 -6.46 9.99
CA GLU A 64 14.23 -6.56 10.99
C GLU A 64 13.12 -7.51 10.52
N ILE A 65 12.41 -8.10 11.51
CA ILE A 65 11.34 -9.10 11.25
C ILE A 65 10.17 -8.45 10.47
N ASP A 66 9.75 -7.25 10.86
CA ASP A 66 8.66 -6.53 10.21
C ASP A 66 8.96 -6.23 8.73
N GLN A 67 10.22 -5.92 8.41
CA GLN A 67 10.69 -5.75 7.05
C GLN A 67 10.60 -7.07 6.26
N ALA A 68 11.09 -8.17 6.83
CA ALA A 68 11.04 -9.48 6.20
C ALA A 68 9.59 -9.92 5.92
N VAL A 69 8.68 -9.73 6.89
CA VAL A 69 7.26 -10.06 6.74
C VAL A 69 6.61 -9.18 5.67
N ALA A 70 6.88 -7.87 5.66
CA ALA A 70 6.32 -6.94 4.68
C ALA A 70 6.72 -7.31 3.26
N LEU A 71 8.00 -7.58 3.01
CA LEU A 71 8.51 -7.92 1.69
C LEU A 71 8.08 -9.31 1.24
N SER A 72 8.01 -10.28 2.17
CA SER A 72 7.45 -11.61 1.88
C SER A 72 5.96 -11.54 1.50
N ALA A 73 5.19 -10.68 2.19
CA ALA A 73 3.79 -10.45 1.87
C ALA A 73 3.62 -9.89 0.46
N MET A 74 4.40 -8.90 0.08
CA MET A 74 4.35 -8.31 -1.25
C MET A 74 4.85 -9.27 -2.34
N TYR A 75 5.89 -10.05 -2.05
CA TYR A 75 6.32 -11.11 -2.95
C TYR A 75 5.20 -12.13 -3.21
N ALA A 76 4.57 -12.62 -2.15
CA ALA A 76 3.43 -13.53 -2.26
C ALA A 76 2.25 -12.88 -3.01
N ALA A 77 1.96 -11.59 -2.74
CA ALA A 77 0.91 -10.83 -3.41
C ALA A 77 1.12 -10.75 -4.92
N ASN A 78 2.35 -10.55 -5.35
CA ASN A 78 2.69 -10.41 -6.76
C ASN A 78 2.81 -11.75 -7.51
N GLN A 79 3.02 -12.87 -6.78
CA GLN A 79 3.22 -14.20 -7.40
C GLN A 79 1.98 -15.09 -7.34
N LEU A 80 1.12 -14.92 -6.35
CA LEU A 80 -0.08 -15.74 -6.21
C LEU A 80 -1.25 -15.12 -6.96
N SER A 81 -1.76 -15.84 -7.96
CA SER A 81 -2.93 -15.40 -8.70
C SER A 81 -4.18 -15.32 -7.82
N GLY A 82 -5.04 -14.34 -8.09
CA GLY A 82 -6.31 -14.15 -7.36
C GLY A 82 -6.21 -13.27 -6.13
N ILE A 83 -5.02 -12.79 -5.75
CA ILE A 83 -4.89 -11.74 -4.72
C ILE A 83 -5.49 -10.44 -5.27
N LYS A 84 -6.35 -9.81 -4.46
CA LYS A 84 -7.03 -8.55 -4.81
C LYS A 84 -6.56 -7.36 -3.98
N ALA A 85 -6.05 -7.62 -2.78
CA ALA A 85 -5.62 -6.56 -1.87
C ALA A 85 -4.62 -7.09 -0.82
N VAL A 86 -3.82 -6.18 -0.28
CA VAL A 86 -2.99 -6.41 0.91
C VAL A 86 -3.55 -5.60 2.07
N ILE A 87 -3.75 -6.24 3.21
CA ILE A 87 -4.26 -5.64 4.45
C ILE A 87 -3.10 -5.58 5.45
N CYS A 88 -2.78 -4.41 5.93
CA CYS A 88 -1.69 -4.21 6.86
C CYS A 88 -2.19 -3.51 8.13
N LEU A 89 -2.26 -4.25 9.24
CA LEU A 89 -2.48 -3.62 10.54
C LEU A 89 -1.16 -2.99 10.99
N THR A 90 -1.19 -1.71 11.28
CA THR A 90 0.02 -0.95 11.60
C THR A 90 -0.21 0.10 12.65
N GLU A 91 0.74 0.24 13.58
CA GLU A 91 0.72 1.27 14.61
C GLU A 91 1.44 2.55 14.14
N THR A 92 2.55 2.41 13.45
CA THR A 92 3.44 3.52 13.09
C THR A 92 3.52 3.82 11.60
N GLY A 93 2.92 2.98 10.74
CA GLY A 93 3.06 3.08 9.29
C GLY A 93 4.36 2.49 8.73
N LYS A 94 5.21 1.84 9.55
CA LYS A 94 6.50 1.29 9.11
C LYS A 94 6.32 0.12 8.15
N THR A 95 5.42 -0.81 8.46
CA THR A 95 5.17 -1.99 7.61
C THR A 95 4.62 -1.62 6.23
N PRO A 96 3.55 -0.80 6.09
CA PRO A 96 3.08 -0.39 4.77
C PRO A 96 4.10 0.46 4.00
N ARG A 97 5.02 1.17 4.69
CA ARG A 97 6.15 1.85 4.05
C ARG A 97 7.07 0.85 3.35
N TRP A 98 7.43 -0.27 3.99
CA TRP A 98 8.22 -1.33 3.36
C TRP A 98 7.49 -1.95 2.18
N MET A 99 6.19 -2.22 2.34
CA MET A 99 5.35 -2.77 1.29
C MET A 99 5.30 -1.86 0.05
N SER A 100 5.17 -0.55 0.25
CA SER A 100 5.09 0.44 -0.84
C SER A 100 6.38 0.54 -1.67
N ARG A 101 7.53 0.04 -1.14
CA ARG A 101 8.80 -0.03 -1.89
C ARG A 101 8.82 -1.17 -2.91
N MET A 102 7.94 -2.17 -2.72
CA MET A 102 7.76 -3.24 -3.69
C MET A 102 6.76 -2.80 -4.76
N GLN A 103 7.18 -2.84 -6.00
CA GLN A 103 6.28 -2.51 -7.11
C GLN A 103 5.15 -3.51 -7.20
N SER A 104 3.93 -3.03 -7.13
CA SER A 104 2.72 -3.84 -7.23
C SER A 104 1.57 -2.99 -7.78
N SER A 105 0.68 -3.61 -8.52
CA SER A 105 -0.61 -3.02 -8.92
C SER A 105 -1.71 -3.21 -7.87
N LEU A 106 -1.43 -4.01 -6.83
CA LEU A 106 -2.41 -4.31 -5.78
C LEU A 106 -2.47 -3.18 -4.74
N PRO A 107 -3.67 -2.78 -4.31
CA PRO A 107 -3.83 -1.79 -3.25
C PRO A 107 -3.38 -2.37 -1.89
N ILE A 108 -2.69 -1.54 -1.11
CA ILE A 108 -2.26 -1.84 0.26
C ILE A 108 -3.14 -1.03 1.21
N PHE A 109 -4.01 -1.68 1.96
CA PHE A 109 -4.85 -1.03 2.96
C PHE A 109 -4.12 -1.00 4.30
N ALA A 110 -3.70 0.20 4.72
CA ALA A 110 -3.05 0.42 6.01
C ALA A 110 -4.12 0.72 7.07
N LEU A 111 -4.38 -0.27 7.92
CA LEU A 111 -5.34 -0.18 9.01
C LEU A 111 -4.65 0.37 10.26
N ALA A 112 -5.01 1.58 10.66
CA ALA A 112 -4.40 2.27 11.81
C ALA A 112 -5.44 2.97 12.67
N GLU A 113 -5.18 3.02 13.97
CA GLU A 113 -6.03 3.72 14.93
C GLU A 113 -5.64 5.20 15.06
N GLN A 114 -4.36 5.52 14.87
CA GLN A 114 -3.83 6.87 15.05
C GLN A 114 -4.01 7.71 13.78
N VAL A 115 -4.60 8.90 13.93
CA VAL A 115 -4.79 9.86 12.82
C VAL A 115 -3.46 10.24 12.17
N GLY A 116 -2.40 10.43 12.96
CA GLY A 116 -1.07 10.75 12.47
C GLY A 116 -0.49 9.63 11.58
N THR A 117 -0.69 8.38 11.96
CA THR A 117 -0.27 7.21 11.17
C THR A 117 -1.06 7.14 9.86
N SER A 118 -2.37 7.36 9.90
CA SER A 118 -3.20 7.41 8.68
C SER A 118 -2.73 8.52 7.73
N ALA A 119 -2.41 9.71 8.26
CA ALA A 119 -1.91 10.82 7.44
C ALA A 119 -0.56 10.53 6.78
N ILE A 120 0.38 9.90 7.51
CA ILE A 120 1.68 9.52 6.96
C ILE A 120 1.52 8.43 5.89
N THR A 121 0.72 7.41 6.16
CA THR A 121 0.54 6.28 5.22
C THR A 121 -0.18 6.69 3.94
N ALA A 122 -0.99 7.74 3.97
CA ALA A 122 -1.62 8.32 2.78
C ALA A 122 -0.60 8.88 1.75
N LEU A 123 0.63 9.16 2.18
CA LEU A 123 1.70 9.65 1.31
C LEU A 123 2.46 8.52 0.61
N TYR A 124 2.28 7.26 1.00
CA TYR A 124 3.01 6.13 0.42
C TYR A 124 2.34 5.64 -0.86
N LYS A 125 3.13 5.35 -1.88
CA LYS A 125 2.64 4.83 -3.16
C LYS A 125 1.83 3.54 -2.97
N GLY A 126 0.63 3.52 -3.54
CA GLY A 126 -0.26 2.34 -3.50
C GLY A 126 -0.88 2.03 -2.14
N VAL A 127 -0.69 2.91 -1.13
CA VAL A 127 -1.24 2.72 0.22
C VAL A 127 -2.50 3.55 0.42
N ILE A 128 -3.54 2.89 0.93
CA ILE A 128 -4.83 3.49 1.26
C ILE A 128 -5.01 3.40 2.77
N PRO A 129 -5.01 4.52 3.51
CA PRO A 129 -5.24 4.51 4.94
C PRO A 129 -6.70 4.19 5.26
N VAL A 130 -6.89 3.34 6.28
CA VAL A 130 -8.22 3.00 6.81
C VAL A 130 -8.17 3.15 8.32
N TYR A 131 -9.10 3.94 8.88
CA TYR A 131 -9.25 4.01 10.33
C TYR A 131 -9.75 2.67 10.88
N PHE A 132 -9.04 2.14 11.87
CA PHE A 132 -9.37 0.85 12.45
C PHE A 132 -8.93 0.80 13.93
N ALA A 133 -9.91 0.90 14.84
CA ALA A 133 -9.67 0.97 16.29
C ALA A 133 -9.48 -0.44 16.89
N ALA A 134 -8.38 -1.11 16.55
CA ALA A 134 -8.08 -2.46 17.00
C ALA A 134 -8.03 -2.61 18.53
N SER A 135 -7.61 -1.55 19.26
CA SER A 135 -7.51 -1.53 20.72
C SER A 135 -8.85 -1.72 21.44
N THR A 136 -9.97 -1.38 20.79
CA THR A 136 -11.31 -1.49 21.35
C THR A 136 -11.98 -2.82 21.02
N MET A 137 -11.34 -3.67 20.22
CA MET A 137 -11.93 -4.91 19.70
C MET A 137 -11.46 -6.13 20.49
N LYS A 138 -12.26 -7.20 20.49
CA LYS A 138 -11.83 -8.50 21.01
C LYS A 138 -10.74 -9.07 20.07
N PRO A 139 -9.59 -9.54 20.60
CA PRO A 139 -8.49 -10.06 19.78
C PRO A 139 -8.91 -11.12 18.75
N SER A 140 -9.86 -11.99 19.11
CA SER A 140 -10.39 -13.03 18.21
C SER A 140 -11.20 -12.48 17.03
N MET A 141 -11.67 -11.23 17.10
CA MET A 141 -12.47 -10.60 16.06
C MET A 141 -11.66 -9.67 15.14
N ILE A 142 -10.45 -9.30 15.52
CA ILE A 142 -9.63 -8.31 14.79
C ILE A 142 -9.44 -8.73 13.33
N ASN A 143 -9.05 -9.97 13.08
CA ASN A 143 -8.80 -10.45 11.72
C ASN A 143 -10.07 -10.36 10.86
N HIS A 144 -11.18 -10.84 11.37
CA HIS A 144 -12.47 -10.82 10.69
C HIS A 144 -12.91 -9.38 10.38
N LEU A 145 -12.89 -8.49 11.37
CA LEU A 145 -13.31 -7.10 11.22
C LEU A 145 -12.38 -6.32 10.28
N ALA A 146 -11.07 -6.59 10.30
CA ALA A 146 -10.12 -5.98 9.38
C ALA A 146 -10.43 -6.36 7.91
N VAL A 147 -10.67 -7.64 7.66
CA VAL A 147 -11.06 -8.12 6.32
C VAL A 147 -12.39 -7.53 5.88
N GLU A 148 -13.42 -7.52 6.75
CA GLU A 148 -14.73 -6.94 6.42
C GLU A 148 -14.67 -5.43 6.16
N SER A 149 -13.79 -4.71 6.86
CA SER A 149 -13.58 -3.28 6.59
C SER A 149 -13.04 -3.05 5.19
N VAL A 150 -12.04 -3.82 4.79
CA VAL A 150 -11.43 -3.71 3.45
C VAL A 150 -12.35 -4.26 2.37
N ARG A 151 -13.07 -5.34 2.65
CA ARG A 151 -14.02 -5.95 1.71
C ARG A 151 -15.03 -4.95 1.18
N LYS A 152 -15.58 -4.09 2.06
CA LYS A 152 -16.53 -3.05 1.68
C LYS A 152 -15.93 -1.96 0.79
N ILE A 153 -14.67 -1.57 1.08
CA ILE A 153 -13.98 -0.49 0.35
C ILE A 153 -13.51 -0.98 -1.02
N ALA A 154 -12.95 -2.19 -1.07
CA ALA A 154 -12.35 -2.78 -2.26
C ALA A 154 -13.33 -3.63 -3.08
N HIS A 155 -14.61 -3.70 -2.68
CA HIS A 155 -15.65 -4.49 -3.35
C HIS A 155 -15.24 -5.96 -3.57
N LEU A 156 -14.62 -6.58 -2.53
CA LEU A 156 -14.16 -7.97 -2.62
C LEU A 156 -15.35 -8.93 -2.55
N GLU A 157 -15.30 -9.98 -3.37
CA GLU A 157 -16.33 -11.00 -3.48
C GLU A 157 -15.90 -12.32 -2.80
N PRO A 158 -16.85 -13.20 -2.42
CA PRO A 158 -16.51 -14.52 -1.94
C PRO A 158 -15.65 -15.29 -2.94
N GLY A 159 -14.54 -15.86 -2.45
CA GLY A 159 -13.55 -16.55 -3.28
C GLY A 159 -12.30 -15.72 -3.61
N ASP A 160 -12.37 -14.38 -3.56
CA ASP A 160 -11.20 -13.52 -3.69
C ASP A 160 -10.18 -13.81 -2.58
N LEU A 161 -8.89 -13.60 -2.89
CA LEU A 161 -7.82 -13.75 -1.93
C LEU A 161 -7.30 -12.39 -1.48
N VAL A 162 -6.97 -12.28 -0.19
CA VAL A 162 -6.24 -11.15 0.36
C VAL A 162 -5.06 -11.63 1.19
N ILE A 163 -4.03 -10.81 1.28
CA ILE A 163 -2.92 -11.03 2.21
C ILE A 163 -3.09 -10.07 3.38
N MET A 164 -2.97 -10.59 4.60
CA MET A 164 -3.01 -9.78 5.81
C MET A 164 -1.71 -9.91 6.59
N THR A 165 -1.17 -8.77 7.03
CA THR A 165 -0.04 -8.72 7.96
C THR A 165 -0.42 -8.01 9.25
N LYS A 166 0.06 -8.53 10.36
CA LYS A 166 -0.14 -7.95 11.69
C LYS A 166 0.95 -8.37 12.67
N GLY A 167 0.99 -7.73 13.83
CA GLY A 167 1.68 -8.23 15.01
C GLY A 167 0.77 -9.10 15.87
N ASP A 168 1.35 -9.98 16.68
CA ASP A 168 0.60 -10.78 17.64
C ASP A 168 0.02 -9.92 18.79
N PHE A 169 0.68 -8.83 19.10
CA PHE A 169 0.26 -7.89 20.14
C PHE A 169 -0.13 -6.54 19.54
N VAL A 170 -1.28 -6.02 19.95
CA VAL A 170 -1.73 -4.66 19.60
C VAL A 170 -0.85 -3.64 20.34
N ASN A 171 -0.59 -2.50 19.72
CA ASN A 171 0.21 -1.39 20.28
C ASN A 171 1.69 -1.73 20.56
N VAL A 172 2.27 -2.71 19.89
CA VAL A 172 3.70 -2.97 19.93
C VAL A 172 4.38 -2.45 18.66
N HIS A 173 5.25 -1.46 18.84
CA HIS A 173 6.01 -0.89 17.73
C HIS A 173 6.96 -1.92 17.13
N GLY A 174 7.00 -2.04 15.79
CA GLY A 174 7.83 -3.02 15.09
C GLY A 174 7.38 -4.48 15.27
N GLY A 175 6.19 -4.69 15.84
CA GLY A 175 5.69 -6.02 16.20
C GLY A 175 5.10 -6.84 15.05
N THR A 176 5.13 -6.36 13.80
CA THR A 176 4.62 -7.14 12.67
C THR A 176 5.46 -8.40 12.45
N ASN A 177 4.86 -9.56 12.72
CA ASN A 177 5.54 -10.87 12.69
C ASN A 177 4.71 -11.95 11.99
N THR A 178 3.48 -11.63 11.55
CA THR A 178 2.54 -12.60 10.98
C THR A 178 2.10 -12.17 9.59
N LEU A 179 2.07 -13.14 8.68
CA LEU A 179 1.46 -13.06 7.36
C LEU A 179 0.38 -14.13 7.25
N LYS A 180 -0.81 -13.76 6.79
CA LYS A 180 -1.89 -14.70 6.47
C LYS A 180 -2.40 -14.47 5.05
N ILE A 181 -2.67 -15.55 4.32
CA ILE A 181 -3.43 -15.53 3.07
C ILE A 181 -4.84 -15.97 3.40
N ILE A 182 -5.82 -15.17 3.08
CA ILE A 182 -7.21 -15.35 3.48
C ILE A 182 -8.08 -15.36 2.24
N ARG A 183 -8.97 -16.34 2.14
CA ARG A 183 -10.03 -16.37 1.13
C ARG A 183 -11.27 -15.70 1.70
N ILE A 184 -11.84 -14.77 0.97
CA ILE A 184 -13.07 -14.10 1.35
C ILE A 184 -14.21 -15.11 1.37
N GLY A 185 -14.92 -15.19 2.50
CA GLY A 185 -16.01 -16.16 2.75
C GLY A 185 -15.62 -17.35 3.61
N ASP A 186 -14.31 -17.61 3.81
CA ASP A 186 -13.86 -18.63 4.77
C ASP A 186 -13.96 -18.13 6.22
N MET A 187 -13.97 -19.05 7.18
CA MET A 187 -13.87 -18.69 8.60
C MET A 187 -12.50 -18.11 8.89
N ILE A 188 -12.45 -16.87 9.38
CA ILE A 188 -11.22 -16.14 9.69
C ILE A 188 -10.99 -16.22 11.21
N GLN A 189 -9.96 -16.95 11.61
CA GLN A 189 -9.48 -17.02 12.99
C GLN A 189 -8.30 -16.08 13.22
#